data_095e614fc302a195a6b5fffaa8e4b21c
#
_entry.id   095e614fc302a195a6b5fffaa8e4b21c
#
_cell.length_a   1.000
_cell.length_b   1.000
_cell.length_c   1.000
_cell.angle_alpha   90.00
_cell.angle_beta   90.00
_cell.angle_gamma   90.00
#
_symmetry.space_group_name_H-M   'P 1'
#
loop_
_entity.id
_entity.type
_entity.pdbx_description
1 polymer ?
#
loop_
_entity_poly.entity_id
_entity_poly.type
_entity_poly.pdbx_seq_one_letter_code
_entity_poly.pdbx_strand_id
1 'polypeptide(L)'
;SKIAPHINIWAYARVDTVKPATLALLREAGFRWLALGIESGSKLVRDGAKKALKSDDINGIVKAIQGAGISVIGNYIFGLPDDDMASMQDTLRLALDLNTEFANFYCAMAYPGSPLYDQAAGGSWTLPSSWMGYSQHSYECCPLGSRLLTAENVLKFRDMAFQFYFGCVPYLDMIERKFGPTTRAQVSAMTRQKLRRQLLEAPREPARDSLERDRSGEPSHHGAGPD
;
A
#
# COMPACT_ATOMS: atom_id res chain seq x y z
N SER A 1 -40.56 5.78 -1.19
CA SER A 1 -40.19 7.16 -1.53
C SER A 1 -38.85 7.13 -2.23
N LYS A 2 -38.81 7.59 -3.48
CA LYS A 2 -37.56 7.66 -4.26
C LYS A 2 -36.75 8.82 -3.70
N ILE A 3 -35.78 8.53 -2.84
CA ILE A 3 -34.83 9.51 -2.33
C ILE A 3 -33.83 9.77 -3.46
N ALA A 4 -34.00 10.89 -4.16
CA ALA A 4 -33.08 11.52 -5.12
C ALA A 4 -32.31 10.55 -6.05
N PRO A 5 -32.87 10.13 -7.19
CA PRO A 5 -32.23 9.18 -8.12
C PRO A 5 -30.91 9.70 -8.75
N HIS A 6 -30.57 10.97 -8.51
CA HIS A 6 -29.37 11.63 -9.06
C HIS A 6 -28.19 11.70 -8.07
N ILE A 7 -28.36 11.23 -6.83
CA ILE A 7 -27.27 11.22 -5.86
C ILE A 7 -26.25 10.14 -6.24
N ASN A 8 -24.98 10.49 -6.20
CA ASN A 8 -23.85 9.58 -6.33
C ASN A 8 -23.23 9.40 -4.93
N ILE A 9 -23.66 8.37 -4.20
CA ILE A 9 -23.18 8.07 -2.86
C ILE A 9 -21.97 7.16 -2.94
N TRP A 10 -20.93 7.52 -2.19
CA TRP A 10 -19.77 6.69 -1.90
C TRP A 10 -19.82 6.25 -0.46
N ALA A 11 -19.49 5.00 -0.18
CA ALA A 11 -19.37 4.50 1.19
C ALA A 11 -18.18 3.56 1.33
N TYR A 12 -17.65 3.52 2.54
CA TYR A 12 -16.66 2.51 2.93
C TYR A 12 -17.36 1.32 3.56
N ALA A 13 -16.87 0.12 3.26
CA ALA A 13 -17.36 -1.10 3.87
C ALA A 13 -16.20 -2.10 4.08
N ARG A 14 -16.34 -2.96 5.07
CA ARG A 14 -15.53 -4.17 5.16
C ARG A 14 -16.15 -5.23 4.25
N VAL A 15 -15.32 -6.05 3.62
CA VAL A 15 -15.77 -7.13 2.74
C VAL A 15 -16.80 -8.03 3.45
N ASP A 16 -16.54 -8.42 4.70
CA ASP A 16 -17.36 -9.32 5.50
C ASP A 16 -18.66 -8.69 6.06
N THR A 17 -18.87 -7.39 5.88
CA THR A 17 -20.11 -6.70 6.27
C THR A 17 -21.08 -6.49 5.12
N VAL A 18 -20.63 -6.68 3.89
CA VAL A 18 -21.47 -6.55 2.69
C VAL A 18 -22.39 -7.76 2.59
N LYS A 19 -23.69 -7.48 2.52
CA LYS A 19 -24.73 -8.53 2.37
C LYS A 19 -25.29 -8.46 0.94
N PRO A 20 -25.11 -9.50 0.11
CA PRO A 20 -25.61 -9.50 -1.28
C PRO A 20 -27.11 -9.16 -1.38
N ALA A 21 -27.93 -9.60 -0.43
CA ALA A 21 -29.36 -9.32 -0.41
C ALA A 21 -29.73 -7.83 -0.28
N THR A 22 -28.82 -6.97 0.18
CA THR A 22 -29.05 -5.52 0.34
C THR A 22 -28.52 -4.68 -0.82
N LEU A 23 -27.76 -5.27 -1.74
CA LEU A 23 -27.06 -4.51 -2.80
C LEU A 23 -28.03 -3.82 -3.76
N ALA A 24 -29.14 -4.47 -4.11
CA ALA A 24 -30.16 -3.85 -4.96
C ALA A 24 -30.77 -2.61 -4.31
N LEU A 25 -31.07 -2.67 -3.01
CA LEU A 25 -31.60 -1.54 -2.23
C LEU A 25 -30.57 -0.39 -2.13
N LEU A 26 -29.29 -0.72 -1.90
CA LEU A 26 -28.22 0.27 -1.89
C LEU A 26 -28.13 0.97 -3.27
N ARG A 27 -28.18 0.21 -4.35
CA ARG A 27 -28.12 0.77 -5.71
C ARG A 27 -29.33 1.68 -5.98
N GLU A 28 -30.51 1.28 -5.55
CA GLU A 28 -31.75 2.08 -5.67
C GLU A 28 -31.67 3.37 -4.82
N ALA A 29 -31.09 3.29 -3.63
CA ALA A 29 -30.87 4.44 -2.73
C ALA A 29 -29.82 5.43 -3.24
N GLY A 30 -29.10 5.14 -4.34
CA GLY A 30 -28.12 6.04 -4.96
C GLY A 30 -26.66 5.70 -4.67
N PHE A 31 -26.36 4.57 -4.03
CA PHE A 31 -24.97 4.12 -3.88
C PHE A 31 -24.42 3.72 -5.25
N ARG A 32 -23.36 4.39 -5.66
CA ARG A 32 -22.67 4.15 -6.93
C ARG A 32 -21.29 3.55 -6.74
N TRP A 33 -20.71 3.73 -5.56
CA TRP A 33 -19.38 3.28 -5.22
C TRP A 33 -19.32 2.69 -3.82
N LEU A 34 -18.65 1.55 -3.68
CA LEU A 34 -18.25 0.98 -2.39
C LEU A 34 -16.73 0.83 -2.34
N ALA A 35 -16.11 1.47 -1.37
CA ALA A 35 -14.68 1.32 -1.08
C ALA A 35 -14.50 0.20 -0.04
N LEU A 36 -13.83 -0.87 -0.44
CA LEU A 36 -13.64 -2.07 0.38
C LEU A 36 -12.22 -2.11 0.97
N GLY A 37 -12.13 -2.31 2.27
CA GLY A 37 -10.87 -2.68 2.91
C GLY A 37 -10.57 -4.16 2.62
N ILE A 38 -9.67 -4.42 1.67
CA ILE A 38 -9.20 -5.76 1.32
C ILE A 38 -7.88 -6.04 2.04
N GLU A 39 -7.06 -5.00 2.18
CA GLU A 39 -5.80 -4.91 2.92
C GLU A 39 -4.67 -5.74 2.26
N SER A 40 -4.70 -7.07 2.37
CA SER A 40 -3.67 -7.97 1.82
C SER A 40 -4.30 -9.21 1.17
N GLY A 41 -3.63 -9.76 0.16
CA GLY A 41 -3.96 -11.06 -0.43
C GLY A 41 -3.60 -12.23 0.49
N SER A 42 -2.64 -12.04 1.38
CA SER A 42 -2.22 -13.05 2.35
C SER A 42 -3.12 -13.07 3.59
N LYS A 43 -3.75 -14.22 3.87
CA LYS A 43 -4.53 -14.41 5.09
C LYS A 43 -3.67 -14.25 6.35
N LEU A 44 -2.46 -14.80 6.33
CA LEU A 44 -1.51 -14.71 7.45
C LEU A 44 -1.20 -13.25 7.80
N VAL A 45 -0.93 -12.42 6.79
CA VAL A 45 -0.61 -11.00 6.95
C VAL A 45 -1.83 -10.22 7.49
N ARG A 46 -3.05 -10.51 6.98
CA ARG A 46 -4.28 -9.89 7.49
C ARG A 46 -4.53 -10.25 8.96
N ASP A 47 -4.35 -11.50 9.32
CA ASP A 47 -4.55 -11.99 10.69
C ASP A 47 -3.53 -11.36 11.65
N GLY A 48 -2.26 -11.29 11.26
CA GLY A 48 -1.19 -10.65 12.03
C GLY A 48 -1.42 -9.15 12.24
N ALA A 49 -1.98 -8.47 11.26
CA ALA A 49 -2.35 -7.05 11.35
C ALA A 49 -3.71 -6.81 12.03
N LYS A 50 -4.36 -7.85 12.61
CA LYS A 50 -5.72 -7.79 13.18
C LYS A 50 -6.77 -7.32 12.17
N LYS A 51 -6.55 -7.61 10.89
CA LYS A 51 -7.42 -7.29 9.75
C LYS A 51 -8.16 -8.53 9.22
N ALA A 52 -8.23 -9.59 10.03
CA ALA A 52 -8.91 -10.83 9.66
C ALA A 52 -10.33 -10.56 9.16
N LEU A 53 -10.67 -11.15 8.02
CA LEU A 53 -12.02 -11.14 7.47
C LEU A 53 -12.75 -12.40 7.91
N LYS A 54 -14.03 -12.27 8.23
CA LYS A 54 -14.90 -13.41 8.57
C LYS A 54 -15.24 -14.28 7.36
N SER A 55 -15.08 -13.71 6.14
CA SER A 55 -15.28 -14.43 4.89
C SER A 55 -14.02 -14.35 4.05
N ASP A 56 -13.58 -15.49 3.54
CA ASP A 56 -12.46 -15.56 2.59
C ASP A 56 -12.94 -15.37 1.14
N ASP A 57 -14.26 -15.25 0.89
CA ASP A 57 -14.84 -15.04 -0.44
C ASP A 57 -14.85 -13.57 -0.86
N ILE A 58 -13.66 -12.97 -0.92
CA ILE A 58 -13.48 -11.59 -1.39
C ILE A 58 -13.98 -11.45 -2.83
N ASN A 59 -13.67 -12.44 -3.68
CA ASN A 59 -14.04 -12.40 -5.10
C ASN A 59 -15.55 -12.44 -5.30
N GLY A 60 -16.25 -13.35 -4.62
CA GLY A 60 -17.71 -13.44 -4.70
C GLY A 60 -18.40 -12.16 -4.26
N ILE A 61 -17.94 -11.54 -3.18
CA ILE A 61 -18.49 -10.25 -2.71
C ILE A 61 -18.24 -9.13 -3.71
N VAL A 62 -17.01 -8.99 -4.24
CA VAL A 62 -16.70 -7.97 -5.25
C VAL A 62 -17.56 -8.15 -6.50
N LYS A 63 -17.68 -9.39 -7.02
CA LYS A 63 -18.51 -9.69 -8.19
C LYS A 63 -20.01 -9.45 -7.93
N ALA A 64 -20.50 -9.73 -6.73
CA ALA A 64 -21.89 -9.42 -6.35
C ALA A 64 -22.15 -7.91 -6.36
N ILE A 65 -21.23 -7.10 -5.82
CA ILE A 65 -21.34 -5.64 -5.83
C ILE A 65 -21.33 -5.10 -7.25
N GLN A 66 -20.37 -5.54 -8.07
CA GLN A 66 -20.27 -5.15 -9.48
C GLN A 66 -21.51 -5.57 -10.27
N GLY A 67 -22.03 -6.79 -10.04
CA GLY A 67 -23.26 -7.30 -10.64
C GLY A 67 -24.51 -6.50 -10.27
N ALA A 68 -24.56 -5.89 -9.10
CA ALA A 68 -25.61 -4.96 -8.69
C ALA A 68 -25.49 -3.57 -9.33
N GLY A 69 -24.49 -3.32 -10.17
CA GLY A 69 -24.23 -2.03 -10.83
C GLY A 69 -23.58 -0.99 -9.91
N ILE A 70 -22.96 -1.43 -8.82
CA ILE A 70 -22.17 -0.57 -7.91
C ILE A 70 -20.69 -0.78 -8.25
N SER A 71 -19.96 0.30 -8.42
CA SER A 71 -18.52 0.25 -8.67
C SER A 71 -17.75 0.02 -7.39
N VAL A 72 -16.63 -0.69 -7.48
CA VAL A 72 -15.81 -1.04 -6.32
C VAL A 72 -14.48 -0.28 -6.36
N ILE A 73 -14.07 0.22 -5.21
CA ILE A 73 -12.71 0.69 -4.94
C ILE A 73 -12.06 -0.34 -4.04
N GLY A 74 -11.04 -1.04 -4.52
CA GLY A 74 -10.23 -1.95 -3.70
C GLY A 74 -9.16 -1.16 -2.94
N ASN A 75 -9.10 -1.29 -1.62
CA ASN A 75 -8.03 -0.69 -0.81
C ASN A 75 -7.08 -1.79 -0.35
N TYR A 76 -5.80 -1.65 -0.72
CA TYR A 76 -4.72 -2.59 -0.45
C TYR A 76 -3.59 -1.91 0.31
N ILE A 77 -2.92 -2.65 1.19
CA ILE A 77 -1.79 -2.16 1.98
C ILE A 77 -0.59 -3.08 1.75
N PHE A 78 0.57 -2.50 1.46
CA PHE A 78 1.85 -3.19 1.37
C PHE A 78 2.75 -2.80 2.54
N GLY A 79 3.57 -3.74 3.00
CA GLY A 79 4.52 -3.51 4.09
C GLY A 79 3.89 -3.59 5.47
N LEU A 80 2.79 -4.34 5.64
CA LEU A 80 2.31 -4.72 6.96
C LEU A 80 3.42 -5.48 7.72
N PRO A 81 3.42 -5.52 9.06
CA PRO A 81 4.55 -6.06 9.83
C PRO A 81 5.04 -7.45 9.42
N ASP A 82 4.15 -8.32 8.97
CA ASP A 82 4.46 -9.69 8.56
C ASP A 82 4.55 -9.87 7.04
N ASP A 83 4.50 -8.77 6.25
CA ASP A 83 4.68 -8.85 4.80
C ASP A 83 6.11 -9.19 4.43
N ASP A 84 6.22 -10.06 3.42
CA ASP A 84 7.39 -10.30 2.61
C ASP A 84 7.13 -9.99 1.13
N MET A 85 8.10 -10.20 0.28
CA MET A 85 7.93 -9.93 -1.16
C MET A 85 6.84 -10.83 -1.78
N ALA A 86 6.72 -12.07 -1.33
CA ALA A 86 5.74 -13.02 -1.86
C ALA A 86 4.31 -12.61 -1.49
N SER A 87 4.06 -12.25 -0.23
CA SER A 87 2.74 -11.80 0.23
C SER A 87 2.30 -10.48 -0.43
N MET A 88 3.23 -9.55 -0.68
CA MET A 88 2.94 -8.34 -1.45
C MET A 88 2.60 -8.66 -2.91
N GLN A 89 3.29 -9.64 -3.53
CA GLN A 89 2.95 -10.12 -4.88
C GLN A 89 1.58 -10.78 -4.92
N ASP A 90 1.23 -11.58 -3.91
CA ASP A 90 -0.10 -12.20 -3.79
C ASP A 90 -1.19 -11.12 -3.65
N THR A 91 -0.91 -10.05 -2.93
CA THR A 91 -1.82 -8.89 -2.80
C THR A 91 -2.04 -8.21 -4.16
N LEU A 92 -0.97 -7.96 -4.92
CA LEU A 92 -1.08 -7.40 -6.26
C LEU A 92 -1.82 -8.34 -7.22
N ARG A 93 -1.54 -9.66 -7.15
CA ARG A 93 -2.23 -10.67 -7.95
C ARG A 93 -3.73 -10.67 -7.65
N LEU A 94 -4.11 -10.67 -6.35
CA LEU A 94 -5.51 -10.56 -5.96
C LEU A 94 -6.15 -9.29 -6.52
N ALA A 95 -5.48 -8.14 -6.47
CA ALA A 95 -6.01 -6.89 -7.02
C ALA A 95 -6.29 -6.99 -8.52
N LEU A 96 -5.36 -7.59 -9.28
CA LEU A 96 -5.52 -7.83 -10.72
C LEU A 96 -6.67 -8.78 -11.03
N ASP A 97 -6.82 -9.87 -10.28
CA ASP A 97 -7.88 -10.86 -10.45
C ASP A 97 -9.27 -10.28 -10.14
N LEU A 98 -9.37 -9.44 -9.12
CA LEU A 98 -10.60 -8.73 -8.76
C LEU A 98 -10.99 -7.70 -9.82
N ASN A 99 -10.03 -7.05 -10.44
CA ASN A 99 -10.21 -6.04 -11.48
C ASN A 99 -11.29 -5.02 -11.11
N THR A 100 -11.14 -4.36 -9.98
CA THR A 100 -12.07 -3.36 -9.46
C THR A 100 -11.96 -2.06 -10.26
N GLU A 101 -13.02 -1.25 -10.27
CA GLU A 101 -13.10 -0.02 -11.07
C GLU A 101 -12.08 1.03 -10.63
N PHE A 102 -11.67 0.97 -9.37
CA PHE A 102 -10.53 1.73 -8.88
C PHE A 102 -9.78 0.94 -7.80
N ALA A 103 -8.51 1.22 -7.63
CA ALA A 103 -7.69 0.61 -6.59
C ALA A 103 -6.83 1.67 -5.90
N ASN A 104 -6.77 1.61 -4.58
CA ASN A 104 -5.81 2.35 -3.78
C ASN A 104 -4.74 1.38 -3.26
N PHE A 105 -3.50 1.71 -3.55
CA PHE A 105 -2.33 1.02 -3.02
C PHE A 105 -1.63 1.92 -2.01
N TYR A 106 -1.64 1.49 -0.75
CA TYR A 106 -1.03 2.20 0.36
C TYR A 106 0.21 1.45 0.85
N CYS A 107 1.19 2.19 1.35
CA CYS A 107 2.19 1.61 2.22
C CYS A 107 1.66 1.58 3.66
N ALA A 108 2.07 0.60 4.45
CA ALA A 108 1.82 0.61 5.89
C ALA A 108 2.49 1.83 6.51
N MET A 109 1.71 2.60 7.27
CA MET A 109 2.16 3.79 7.98
C MET A 109 1.83 3.66 9.46
N ALA A 110 2.82 3.88 10.30
CA ALA A 110 2.65 3.92 11.75
C ALA A 110 2.19 5.32 12.16
N TYR A 111 0.90 5.63 11.95
CA TYR A 111 0.36 6.95 12.29
C TYR A 111 0.36 7.19 13.81
N PRO A 112 0.76 8.38 14.28
CA PRO A 112 0.73 8.73 15.70
C PRO A 112 -0.61 8.42 16.35
N GLY A 113 -0.56 7.83 17.55
CA GLY A 113 -1.75 7.40 18.29
C GLY A 113 -2.34 6.05 17.88
N SER A 114 -1.72 5.35 16.93
CA SER A 114 -2.10 3.98 16.60
C SER A 114 -1.25 2.94 17.35
N PRO A 115 -1.79 1.73 17.63
CA PRO A 115 -0.98 0.65 18.22
C PRO A 115 0.27 0.29 17.40
N LEU A 116 0.21 0.47 16.07
CA LEU A 116 1.35 0.25 15.20
C LEU A 116 2.44 1.33 15.41
N TYR A 117 2.04 2.56 15.72
CA TYR A 117 2.98 3.63 16.09
C TYR A 117 3.72 3.30 17.38
N ASP A 118 2.98 2.88 18.41
CA ASP A 118 3.57 2.53 19.70
C ASP A 118 4.56 1.37 19.57
N GLN A 119 4.22 0.37 18.74
CA GLN A 119 5.10 -0.74 18.42
C GLN A 119 6.33 -0.28 17.65
N ALA A 120 6.19 0.62 16.70
CA ALA A 120 7.30 1.14 15.89
C ALA A 120 8.23 2.03 16.72
N ALA A 121 7.68 2.87 17.57
CA ALA A 121 8.45 3.75 18.46
C ALA A 121 9.26 2.97 19.50
N GLY A 122 8.76 1.82 19.96
CA GLY A 122 9.48 0.93 20.87
C GLY A 122 10.43 -0.07 20.19
N GLY A 123 10.47 -0.10 18.86
CA GLY A 123 11.23 -1.05 18.05
C GLY A 123 12.35 -0.42 17.24
N SER A 124 12.80 -1.13 16.22
CA SER A 124 13.89 -0.72 15.33
C SER A 124 13.42 -0.03 14.04
N TRP A 125 12.12 0.26 13.91
CA TRP A 125 11.61 0.92 12.72
C TRP A 125 11.86 2.43 12.73
N THR A 126 12.23 2.96 11.56
CA THR A 126 12.35 4.40 11.36
C THR A 126 10.97 5.02 11.19
N LEU A 127 10.66 6.01 12.01
CA LEU A 127 9.44 6.81 11.89
C LEU A 127 9.71 8.11 11.12
N PRO A 128 8.73 8.64 10.37
CA PRO A 128 8.86 9.95 9.74
C PRO A 128 9.14 11.04 10.77
N SER A 129 10.07 11.95 10.44
CA SER A 129 10.43 13.10 11.30
C SER A 129 9.45 14.27 11.16
N SER A 130 8.59 14.26 10.15
CA SER A 130 7.61 15.31 9.87
C SER A 130 6.27 14.72 9.39
N TRP A 131 5.20 15.51 9.45
CA TRP A 131 3.88 15.11 8.93
C TRP A 131 3.91 14.79 7.43
N MET A 132 4.79 15.43 6.66
CA MET A 132 4.94 15.15 5.23
C MET A 132 5.41 13.73 4.97
N GLY A 133 6.24 13.16 5.86
CA GLY A 133 6.69 11.77 5.76
C GLY A 133 5.57 10.73 5.91
N TYR A 134 4.45 11.09 6.55
CA TYR A 134 3.26 10.22 6.65
C TYR A 134 2.34 10.29 5.42
N SER A 135 2.57 11.21 4.50
CA SER A 135 1.74 11.33 3.30
C SER A 135 2.15 10.29 2.25
N GLN A 136 1.18 9.48 1.80
CA GLN A 136 1.38 8.43 0.79
C GLN A 136 1.92 8.95 -0.54
N HIS A 137 1.69 10.24 -0.84
CA HIS A 137 2.00 10.85 -2.14
C HIS A 137 3.09 11.91 -2.09
N SER A 138 3.59 12.28 -0.90
CA SER A 138 4.64 13.29 -0.76
C SER A 138 5.99 12.78 -1.25
N TYR A 139 6.88 13.71 -1.55
CA TYR A 139 8.29 13.43 -1.84
C TYR A 139 9.00 12.79 -0.64
N GLU A 140 8.69 13.25 0.57
CA GLU A 140 9.25 12.76 1.84
C GLU A 140 8.61 11.47 2.35
N CYS A 141 7.67 10.86 1.61
CA CYS A 141 6.98 9.64 2.04
C CYS A 141 7.97 8.61 2.60
N CYS A 142 7.80 8.29 3.88
CA CYS A 142 8.64 7.34 4.60
C CYS A 142 7.73 6.27 5.25
N PRO A 143 7.40 5.21 4.52
CA PRO A 143 6.55 4.14 5.05
C PRO A 143 7.29 3.34 6.10
N LEU A 144 6.52 2.57 6.87
CA LEU A 144 7.08 1.54 7.70
C LEU A 144 7.65 0.42 6.82
N GLY A 145 8.83 -0.10 7.14
CA GLY A 145 9.27 -1.39 6.62
C GLY A 145 8.53 -2.52 7.34
N SER A 146 8.48 -3.71 6.73
CA SER A 146 8.05 -4.91 7.45
C SER A 146 9.22 -5.48 8.28
N ARG A 147 8.99 -6.61 8.96
CA ARG A 147 10.10 -7.33 9.63
C ARG A 147 11.12 -7.90 8.65
N LEU A 148 10.72 -8.08 7.39
CA LEU A 148 11.51 -8.74 6.33
C LEU A 148 11.92 -7.81 5.19
N LEU A 149 11.34 -6.61 5.11
CA LEU A 149 11.53 -5.67 4.00
C LEU A 149 11.83 -4.27 4.53
N THR A 150 12.73 -3.58 3.82
CA THR A 150 13.01 -2.16 4.11
C THR A 150 11.88 -1.25 3.62
N ALA A 151 11.80 -0.04 4.16
CA ALA A 151 10.85 0.98 3.73
C ALA A 151 10.97 1.29 2.22
N GLU A 152 12.21 1.30 1.69
CA GLU A 152 12.50 1.49 0.26
C GLU A 152 11.88 0.38 -0.59
N ASN A 153 12.00 -0.88 -0.16
CA ASN A 153 11.46 -2.02 -0.88
C ASN A 153 9.93 -1.95 -0.94
N VAL A 154 9.28 -1.61 0.17
CA VAL A 154 7.83 -1.43 0.25
C VAL A 154 7.36 -0.30 -0.65
N LEU A 155 8.00 0.88 -0.57
CA LEU A 155 7.63 2.05 -1.36
C LEU A 155 7.83 1.82 -2.86
N LYS A 156 8.96 1.21 -3.24
CA LYS A 156 9.26 0.85 -4.62
C LYS A 156 8.24 -0.15 -5.18
N PHE A 157 7.88 -1.16 -4.37
CA PHE A 157 6.88 -2.15 -4.77
C PHE A 157 5.49 -1.50 -4.95
N ARG A 158 5.07 -0.65 -4.02
CA ARG A 158 3.79 0.07 -4.11
C ARG A 158 3.71 0.93 -5.37
N ASP A 159 4.75 1.70 -5.68
CA ASP A 159 4.76 2.56 -6.86
C ASP A 159 4.77 1.73 -8.17
N MET A 160 5.46 0.59 -8.18
CA MET A 160 5.41 -0.38 -9.28
C MET A 160 4.02 -1.01 -9.41
N ALA A 161 3.41 -1.43 -8.32
CA ALA A 161 2.07 -2.04 -8.32
C ALA A 161 1.00 -1.09 -8.88
N PHE A 162 1.08 0.20 -8.55
CA PHE A 162 0.22 1.24 -9.13
C PHE A 162 0.37 1.30 -10.65
N GLN A 163 1.60 1.39 -11.15
CA GLN A 163 1.86 1.47 -12.59
C GLN A 163 1.36 0.20 -13.32
N PHE A 164 1.60 -0.95 -12.72
CA PHE A 164 1.23 -2.23 -13.31
C PHE A 164 -0.29 -2.43 -13.36
N TYR A 165 -1.00 -2.15 -12.25
CA TYR A 165 -2.44 -2.31 -12.19
C TYR A 165 -3.17 -1.40 -13.17
N PHE A 166 -2.89 -0.09 -13.13
CA PHE A 166 -3.58 0.89 -13.97
C PHE A 166 -3.12 0.87 -15.44
N GLY A 167 -1.96 0.26 -15.73
CA GLY A 167 -1.44 0.11 -17.09
C GLY A 167 -1.81 -1.22 -17.76
N CYS A 168 -2.35 -2.20 -17.03
CA CYS A 168 -2.63 -3.51 -17.61
C CYS A 168 -3.86 -3.49 -18.55
N VAL A 169 -3.80 -4.30 -19.62
CA VAL A 169 -4.83 -4.35 -20.64
C VAL A 169 -6.21 -4.72 -20.08
N PRO A 170 -6.36 -5.76 -19.23
CA PRO A 170 -7.68 -6.13 -18.69
C PRO A 170 -8.36 -4.99 -17.92
N TYR A 171 -7.60 -4.20 -17.16
CA TYR A 171 -8.14 -3.04 -16.46
C TYR A 171 -8.56 -1.92 -17.43
N LEU A 172 -7.70 -1.55 -18.36
CA LEU A 172 -7.99 -0.49 -19.34
C LEU A 172 -9.19 -0.83 -20.21
N ASP A 173 -9.35 -2.08 -20.61
CA ASP A 173 -10.51 -2.54 -21.39
C ASP A 173 -11.80 -2.52 -20.55
N MET A 174 -11.74 -2.86 -19.27
CA MET A 174 -12.88 -2.75 -18.35
C MET A 174 -13.29 -1.28 -18.19
N ILE A 175 -12.33 -0.38 -17.99
CA ILE A 175 -12.58 1.08 -17.86
C ILE A 175 -13.21 1.64 -19.13
N GLU A 176 -12.70 1.27 -20.30
CA GLU A 176 -13.26 1.73 -21.58
C GLU A 176 -14.71 1.27 -21.76
N ARG A 177 -14.99 -0.01 -21.50
CA ARG A 177 -16.37 -0.56 -21.60
C ARG A 177 -17.34 0.10 -20.63
N LYS A 178 -16.88 0.46 -19.42
CA LYS A 178 -17.75 0.96 -18.34
C LYS A 178 -17.89 2.47 -18.34
N PHE A 179 -16.83 3.19 -18.66
CA PHE A 179 -16.74 4.65 -18.51
C PHE A 179 -16.35 5.39 -19.80
N GLY A 180 -16.11 4.65 -20.87
CA GLY A 180 -15.82 5.19 -22.19
C GLY A 180 -14.32 5.49 -22.45
N PRO A 181 -14.00 5.75 -23.75
CA PRO A 181 -12.61 5.92 -24.21
C PRO A 181 -11.88 7.13 -23.60
N THR A 182 -12.61 8.18 -23.28
CA THR A 182 -12.03 9.37 -22.62
C THR A 182 -11.48 9.03 -21.25
N THR A 183 -12.20 8.25 -20.45
CA THR A 183 -11.72 7.80 -19.13
C THR A 183 -10.52 6.87 -19.26
N ARG A 184 -10.52 5.95 -20.23
CA ARG A 184 -9.34 5.13 -20.55
C ARG A 184 -8.12 5.98 -20.85
N ALA A 185 -8.26 7.00 -21.70
CA ALA A 185 -7.16 7.91 -22.05
C ALA A 185 -6.64 8.69 -20.82
N GLN A 186 -7.53 9.16 -19.95
CA GLN A 186 -7.17 9.83 -18.69
C GLN A 186 -6.38 8.92 -17.76
N VAL A 187 -6.83 7.67 -17.56
CA VAL A 187 -6.11 6.68 -16.75
C VAL A 187 -4.72 6.39 -17.34
N SER A 188 -4.64 6.19 -18.66
CA SER A 188 -3.36 5.96 -19.33
C SER A 188 -2.41 7.17 -19.21
N ALA A 189 -2.95 8.40 -19.16
CA ALA A 189 -2.15 9.58 -18.91
C ALA A 189 -1.65 9.65 -17.45
N MET A 190 -2.49 9.25 -16.50
CA MET A 190 -2.14 9.19 -15.08
C MET A 190 -0.95 8.25 -14.82
N THR A 191 -0.89 7.09 -15.48
CA THR A 191 0.22 6.14 -15.31
C THR A 191 1.57 6.64 -15.85
N ARG A 192 1.59 7.68 -16.68
CA ARG A 192 2.84 8.31 -17.14
C ARG A 192 3.49 9.19 -16.08
N GLN A 193 2.71 9.63 -15.07
CA GLN A 193 3.22 10.44 -13.97
C GLN A 193 3.91 9.54 -12.95
N LYS A 194 5.22 9.78 -12.74
CA LYS A 194 6.00 9.08 -11.71
C LYS A 194 6.23 10.01 -10.54
N LEU A 195 5.90 9.56 -9.36
CA LEU A 195 6.18 10.31 -8.14
C LEU A 195 7.69 10.22 -7.84
N ARG A 196 8.30 11.37 -7.60
CA ARG A 196 9.65 11.43 -7.04
C ARG A 196 9.58 11.08 -5.54
N ARG A 197 10.59 10.35 -5.06
CA ARG A 197 10.65 9.85 -3.69
C ARG A 197 12.02 10.07 -3.11
N GLN A 198 12.11 10.89 -2.09
CA GLN A 198 13.36 11.17 -1.39
C GLN A 198 14.06 9.88 -0.93
N LEU A 199 13.28 8.94 -0.38
CA LEU A 199 13.78 7.66 0.11
C LEU A 199 14.43 6.80 -0.99
N LEU A 200 14.00 6.95 -2.25
CA LEU A 200 14.53 6.19 -3.39
C LEU A 200 15.64 6.93 -4.15
N GLU A 201 15.78 8.23 -3.93
CA GLU A 201 16.76 9.08 -4.60
C GLU A 201 18.00 9.37 -3.73
N ALA A 202 17.93 9.11 -2.41
CA ALA A 202 19.05 9.35 -1.50
C ALA A 202 20.26 8.49 -1.91
N PRO A 203 21.48 9.06 -1.98
CA PRO A 203 22.69 8.28 -2.16
C PRO A 203 22.79 7.28 -0.99
N ARG A 204 23.03 6.02 -1.30
CA ARG A 204 23.45 5.06 -0.27
C ARG A 204 24.76 5.60 0.29
N GLU A 205 24.79 6.02 1.56
CA GLU A 205 26.07 6.20 2.24
C GLU A 205 26.82 4.88 2.10
N PRO A 206 28.09 4.89 1.64
CA PRO A 206 28.88 3.69 1.65
C PRO A 206 28.94 3.20 3.10
N ALA A 207 28.71 1.92 3.33
CA ALA A 207 28.85 1.28 4.62
C ALA A 207 30.23 1.74 5.15
N ARG A 208 30.25 2.44 6.29
CA ARG A 208 31.50 2.83 6.94
C ARG A 208 32.23 1.54 7.26
N ASP A 209 33.30 1.34 6.53
CA ASP A 209 34.20 0.21 6.73
C ASP A 209 34.75 0.31 8.16
N SER A 210 34.27 -0.58 9.03
CA SER A 210 34.68 -0.67 10.43
C SER A 210 36.10 -1.25 10.59
N LEU A 211 36.95 -1.17 9.54
CA LEU A 211 38.26 -1.78 9.49
C LEU A 211 39.44 -0.80 9.70
N GLU A 212 39.20 0.47 10.04
CA GLU A 212 40.30 1.44 10.29
C GLU A 212 40.62 1.72 11.75
N ARG A 213 40.31 0.84 12.69
CA ARG A 213 40.71 1.04 14.13
C ARG A 213 41.78 0.09 14.61
N ASP A 214 42.60 -0.48 13.77
CA ASP A 214 43.67 -1.36 14.27
C ASP A 214 45.06 -1.16 13.64
N ARG A 215 45.38 0.09 13.26
CA ARG A 215 46.73 0.43 12.78
C ARG A 215 47.28 1.72 13.38
N SER A 216 47.27 1.86 14.70
CA SER A 216 48.08 2.87 15.38
C SER A 216 48.65 2.30 16.69
N GLY A 217 49.38 1.22 16.55
CA GLY A 217 50.19 0.65 17.61
C GLY A 217 51.65 0.59 17.16
N GLU A 218 52.31 1.71 16.98
CA GLU A 218 53.79 1.74 16.94
C GLU A 218 54.36 1.87 18.35
N PRO A 219 55.31 1.03 18.72
CA PRO A 219 56.00 1.16 20.00
C PRO A 219 57.10 2.21 19.91
N SER A 220 57.03 3.24 20.73
CA SER A 220 58.12 4.21 20.94
C SER A 220 59.28 3.54 21.70
N HIS A 221 60.35 3.29 20.98
CA HIS A 221 61.68 3.01 21.60
C HIS A 221 62.19 4.29 22.29
N HIS A 222 62.38 4.21 23.58
CA HIS A 222 63.27 5.12 24.30
C HIS A 222 64.60 4.43 24.54
N GLY A 223 65.61 4.92 23.79
CA GLY A 223 67.02 4.61 24.06
C GLY A 223 67.49 5.27 25.33
N ALA A 224 68.19 4.48 26.12
CA ALA A 224 68.98 4.92 27.22
C ALA A 224 70.26 5.57 26.70
N GLY A 225 70.70 6.70 27.33
CA GLY A 225 72.02 7.26 27.23
C GLY A 225 72.54 7.48 28.66
N PRO A 226 73.86 7.35 28.87
CA PRO A 226 74.45 7.18 30.20
C PRO A 226 74.80 8.48 30.81
N ASP A 227 74.77 8.56 32.12
CA ASP A 227 75.77 8.90 33.13
C ASP A 227 75.13 9.04 34.52
#